data_b648ba55c4305114eea061a8514d6f19
#
_entry.id   b648ba55c4305114eea061a8514d6f19
#
_cell.length_a   1.000
_cell.length_b   1.000
_cell.length_c   1.000
_cell.angle_alpha   90.00
_cell.angle_beta   90.00
_cell.angle_gamma   90.00
#
_symmetry.space_group_name_H-M   'P 1'
#
loop_
_entity.id
_entity.type
_entity.pdbx_description
1 polymer ?
#
loop_
_entity_poly.entity_id
_entity_poly.type
_entity_poly.pdbx_seq_one_letter_code
_entity_poly.pdbx_strand_id
1 'polypeptide(L)'
;MRRFLLIALAAALPGLTNAGPRSDAAKANPFDEGRLQDKTLRIDYMFTGSDKDCDIAVAELLSLDGWHGRRTNMKEVPLRGNGQLMMTDKATGDTLYRMSFCTLFQEWQATEEATRVRRSFENVFLVPMPAAPAEITVQLYDFHENVSAKLTHPVDPGDILIRPAGGGPQTRMLLHSGDSKEKIDVAILAEGYTESEMDIFFKDA
;
A
#
# COMPACT_ATOMS: atom_id res chain seq x y z
N MET A 1 23.64 64.65 9.13
CA MET A 1 22.40 63.86 8.89
C MET A 1 22.37 63.48 7.43
N ARG A 2 22.79 62.25 7.12
CA ARG A 2 22.72 61.68 5.72
C ARG A 2 21.60 60.66 5.70
N ARG A 3 20.56 61.00 4.92
CA ARG A 3 19.43 60.08 4.62
C ARG A 3 19.87 59.13 3.52
N PHE A 4 19.93 57.83 3.80
CA PHE A 4 20.05 56.78 2.77
C PHE A 4 18.67 56.41 2.26
N LEU A 5 18.47 56.57 0.97
CA LEU A 5 17.30 56.16 0.23
C LEU A 5 17.53 54.71 -0.25
N LEU A 6 16.80 53.75 0.29
CA LEU A 6 16.80 52.34 -0.17
C LEU A 6 15.76 52.21 -1.29
N ILE A 7 16.25 52.03 -2.51
CA ILE A 7 15.42 51.68 -3.66
C ILE A 7 15.33 50.13 -3.70
N ALA A 8 14.17 49.57 -3.37
CA ALA A 8 13.90 48.16 -3.56
C ALA A 8 13.49 47.91 -5.02
N LEU A 9 14.35 47.25 -5.78
CA LEU A 9 14.08 46.80 -7.14
C LEU A 9 13.35 45.45 -7.08
N ALA A 10 12.04 45.44 -7.28
CA ALA A 10 11.24 44.20 -7.40
C ALA A 10 11.42 43.62 -8.80
N ALA A 11 12.25 42.60 -8.94
CA ALA A 11 12.34 41.82 -10.15
C ALA A 11 11.16 40.81 -10.20
N ALA A 12 10.18 41.07 -11.07
CA ALA A 12 9.14 40.13 -11.41
C ALA A 12 9.73 39.00 -12.27
N LEU A 13 9.89 37.82 -11.71
CA LEU A 13 10.18 36.60 -12.47
C LEU A 13 8.87 36.10 -13.12
N PRO A 14 8.82 35.90 -14.45
CA PRO A 14 7.69 35.24 -15.06
C PRO A 14 7.69 33.77 -14.64
N GLY A 15 6.63 33.34 -13.95
CA GLY A 15 6.43 31.95 -13.56
C GLY A 15 6.32 31.05 -14.79
N LEU A 16 7.32 30.22 -15.03
CA LEU A 16 7.24 29.09 -15.94
C LEU A 16 6.35 28.02 -15.33
N THR A 17 5.04 28.10 -15.56
CA THR A 17 4.12 26.98 -15.37
C THR A 17 4.28 26.02 -16.54
N ASN A 18 5.29 25.18 -16.49
CA ASN A 18 5.42 24.07 -17.43
C ASN A 18 4.64 22.85 -16.88
N ALA A 19 3.32 22.98 -16.82
CA ALA A 19 2.43 21.82 -16.72
C ALA A 19 2.31 21.25 -18.16
N GLY A 20 3.21 20.33 -18.53
CA GLY A 20 3.04 19.51 -19.71
C GLY A 20 1.69 18.79 -19.66
N PRO A 21 1.06 18.46 -20.80
CA PRO A 21 -0.22 17.77 -20.81
C PRO A 21 -0.04 16.42 -20.10
N ARG A 22 -0.66 16.26 -18.94
CA ARG A 22 -0.85 14.94 -18.33
C ARG A 22 -1.67 14.13 -19.33
N SER A 23 -1.13 13.03 -19.82
CA SER A 23 -1.84 12.17 -20.78
C SER A 23 -3.15 11.68 -20.12
N ASP A 24 -4.25 11.75 -20.86
CA ASP A 24 -5.56 11.31 -20.38
C ASP A 24 -5.58 9.81 -20.00
N ALA A 25 -4.63 9.02 -20.50
CA ALA A 25 -4.39 7.64 -20.09
C ALA A 25 -4.04 7.48 -18.60
N ALA A 26 -3.50 8.52 -17.93
CA ALA A 26 -3.23 8.51 -16.49
C ALA A 26 -4.50 8.73 -15.64
N LYS A 27 -5.61 9.17 -16.26
CA LYS A 27 -6.87 9.49 -15.58
C LYS A 27 -7.91 8.37 -15.64
N ALA A 28 -7.72 7.35 -16.48
CA ALA A 28 -8.63 6.22 -16.57
C ALA A 28 -8.63 5.46 -15.24
N ASN A 29 -9.78 5.47 -14.56
CA ASN A 29 -9.96 4.80 -13.28
C ASN A 29 -10.43 3.36 -13.53
N PRO A 30 -9.66 2.34 -13.12
CA PRO A 30 -10.02 0.93 -13.34
C PRO A 30 -11.35 0.50 -12.71
N PHE A 31 -11.85 1.20 -11.68
CA PHE A 31 -13.20 0.96 -11.14
C PHE A 31 -14.28 1.43 -12.10
N ASP A 32 -14.13 2.63 -12.69
CA ASP A 32 -15.10 3.19 -13.63
C ASP A 32 -15.14 2.38 -14.94
N GLU A 33 -14.03 1.74 -15.29
CA GLU A 33 -13.92 0.82 -16.43
C GLU A 33 -14.44 -0.59 -16.14
N GLY A 34 -14.91 -0.87 -14.91
CA GLY A 34 -15.34 -2.19 -14.48
C GLY A 34 -14.24 -3.26 -14.41
N ARG A 35 -12.97 -2.84 -14.36
CA ARG A 35 -11.79 -3.72 -14.30
C ARG A 35 -11.42 -4.14 -12.88
N LEU A 36 -11.97 -3.46 -11.86
CA LEU A 36 -11.84 -3.77 -10.44
C LEU A 36 -13.22 -3.92 -9.81
N GLN A 37 -13.36 -4.89 -8.90
CA GLN A 37 -14.56 -5.12 -8.11
C GLN A 37 -14.53 -4.27 -6.84
N ASP A 38 -15.71 -3.94 -6.29
CA ASP A 38 -15.83 -3.36 -4.95
C ASP A 38 -15.65 -4.45 -3.87
N LYS A 39 -14.49 -5.10 -3.89
CA LYS A 39 -14.02 -6.10 -2.95
C LYS A 39 -12.53 -5.94 -2.71
N THR A 40 -12.06 -6.42 -1.57
CA THR A 40 -10.64 -6.46 -1.24
C THR A 40 -10.08 -7.84 -1.48
N LEU A 41 -8.95 -7.93 -2.16
CA LEU A 41 -8.05 -9.07 -2.14
C LEU A 41 -6.99 -8.83 -1.07
N ARG A 42 -6.97 -9.67 -0.04
CA ARG A 42 -5.90 -9.75 0.94
C ARG A 42 -4.90 -10.78 0.47
N ILE A 43 -3.62 -10.39 0.46
CA ILE A 43 -2.52 -11.25 0.06
C ILE A 43 -1.53 -11.31 1.23
N ASP A 44 -1.33 -12.50 1.75
CA ASP A 44 -0.36 -12.74 2.81
C ASP A 44 0.91 -13.32 2.16
N TYR A 45 2.01 -12.59 2.29
CA TYR A 45 3.33 -13.03 1.82
C TYR A 45 4.24 -13.38 2.99
N MET A 46 5.13 -14.33 2.75
CA MET A 46 6.30 -14.59 3.59
C MET A 46 7.53 -14.04 2.90
N PHE A 47 8.25 -13.12 3.56
CA PHE A 47 9.58 -12.66 3.16
C PHE A 47 10.60 -13.39 4.02
N THR A 48 11.47 -14.18 3.40
CA THR A 48 12.39 -15.07 4.12
C THR A 48 13.80 -14.87 3.59
N GLY A 49 14.77 -14.71 4.49
CA GLY A 49 16.15 -14.56 4.03
C GLY A 49 17.15 -14.25 5.14
N SER A 50 18.25 -13.66 4.75
CA SER A 50 19.36 -13.22 5.57
C SER A 50 19.73 -11.76 5.24
N ASP A 51 20.89 -11.30 5.70
CA ASP A 51 21.46 -10.00 5.31
C ASP A 51 21.79 -9.91 3.79
N LYS A 52 21.85 -11.04 3.08
CA LYS A 52 22.33 -11.13 1.68
C LYS A 52 21.26 -11.45 0.67
N ASP A 53 20.16 -12.04 1.10
CA ASP A 53 19.13 -12.57 0.20
C ASP A 53 17.73 -12.40 0.76
N CYS A 54 16.74 -12.47 -0.13
CA CYS A 54 15.33 -12.52 0.21
C CYS A 54 14.57 -13.37 -0.81
N ASP A 55 13.84 -14.36 -0.30
CA ASP A 55 12.83 -15.10 -1.04
C ASP A 55 11.44 -14.59 -0.64
N ILE A 56 10.55 -14.47 -1.61
CA ILE A 56 9.17 -14.06 -1.43
C ILE A 56 8.26 -15.21 -1.83
N ALA A 57 7.32 -15.58 -0.95
CA ALA A 57 6.31 -16.60 -1.25
C ALA A 57 4.92 -16.10 -0.89
N VAL A 58 3.91 -16.51 -1.69
CA VAL A 58 2.50 -16.33 -1.32
C VAL A 58 2.15 -17.35 -0.26
N ALA A 59 1.67 -16.91 0.89
CA ALA A 59 1.18 -17.77 1.96
C ALA A 59 -0.32 -18.04 1.81
N GLU A 60 -1.12 -16.98 1.58
CA GLU A 60 -2.57 -17.09 1.47
C GLU A 60 -3.16 -15.96 0.63
N LEU A 61 -4.30 -16.25 -0.02
CA LEU A 61 -5.15 -15.28 -0.70
C LEU A 61 -6.55 -15.32 -0.08
N LEU A 62 -7.03 -14.17 0.37
CA LEU A 62 -8.34 -14.04 0.98
C LEU A 62 -9.15 -12.93 0.32
N SER A 63 -10.48 -13.07 0.32
CA SER A 63 -11.39 -12.03 -0.11
C SER A 63 -12.13 -11.42 1.07
N LEU A 64 -12.26 -10.08 1.08
CA LEU A 64 -13.07 -9.32 2.03
C LEU A 64 -14.11 -8.51 1.25
N ASP A 65 -15.26 -8.28 1.87
CA ASP A 65 -16.32 -7.46 1.29
C ASP A 65 -15.91 -5.97 1.34
N GLY A 66 -16.20 -5.28 0.24
CA GLY A 66 -15.88 -3.87 0.05
C GLY A 66 -14.41 -3.59 -0.20
N TRP A 67 -14.14 -2.51 -0.94
CA TRP A 67 -12.82 -1.91 -1.08
C TRP A 67 -12.78 -0.56 -0.35
N HIS A 68 -12.02 -0.48 0.73
CA HIS A 68 -11.91 0.70 1.59
C HIS A 68 -10.64 1.52 1.36
N GLY A 69 -9.79 1.11 0.41
CA GLY A 69 -8.61 1.87 0.02
C GLY A 69 -8.93 2.98 -0.99
N ARG A 70 -7.87 3.59 -1.52
CA ARG A 70 -8.00 4.68 -2.49
C ARG A 70 -8.72 4.22 -3.77
N ARG A 71 -9.55 5.11 -4.32
CA ARG A 71 -10.29 4.90 -5.57
C ARG A 71 -9.82 5.81 -6.70
N THR A 72 -8.89 6.72 -6.43
CA THR A 72 -8.28 7.63 -7.41
C THR A 72 -6.79 7.40 -7.47
N ASN A 73 -6.14 7.82 -8.57
CA ASN A 73 -4.69 7.69 -8.78
C ASN A 73 -4.18 6.25 -8.57
N MET A 74 -4.97 5.27 -9.03
CA MET A 74 -4.74 3.83 -8.79
C MET A 74 -3.37 3.35 -9.26
N LYS A 75 -2.82 3.98 -10.31
CA LYS A 75 -1.56 3.61 -10.97
C LYS A 75 -0.37 4.43 -10.47
N GLU A 76 -0.60 5.44 -9.61
CA GLU A 76 0.44 6.33 -9.11
C GLU A 76 1.04 5.83 -7.80
N VAL A 77 2.33 6.11 -7.60
CA VAL A 77 3.04 5.86 -6.35
C VAL A 77 3.62 7.20 -5.90
N PRO A 78 2.87 8.00 -5.12
CA PRO A 78 3.28 9.35 -4.73
C PRO A 78 4.46 9.36 -3.75
N LEU A 79 4.58 8.32 -2.93
CA LEU A 79 5.69 8.13 -2.00
C LEU A 79 6.37 6.79 -2.30
N ARG A 80 7.70 6.78 -2.31
CA ARG A 80 8.49 5.57 -2.51
C ARG A 80 8.97 5.04 -1.17
N GLY A 81 8.60 3.79 -0.87
CA GLY A 81 9.24 2.96 0.13
C GLY A 81 10.32 2.07 -0.49
N ASN A 82 10.82 1.13 0.28
CA ASN A 82 11.79 0.13 -0.16
C ASN A 82 11.15 -1.11 -0.80
N GLY A 83 9.83 -1.10 -1.01
CA GLY A 83 9.08 -2.12 -1.73
C GLY A 83 7.96 -1.53 -2.58
N GLN A 84 7.53 -2.30 -3.58
CA GLN A 84 6.42 -1.97 -4.46
C GLN A 84 5.60 -3.23 -4.77
N LEU A 85 4.27 -3.05 -4.79
CA LEU A 85 3.34 -4.02 -5.32
C LEU A 85 2.63 -3.41 -6.54
N MET A 86 2.54 -4.17 -7.62
CA MET A 86 1.87 -3.77 -8.86
C MET A 86 0.93 -4.90 -9.31
N MET A 87 -0.29 -4.54 -9.66
CA MET A 87 -1.26 -5.41 -10.30
C MET A 87 -1.43 -5.01 -11.76
N THR A 88 -1.33 -5.98 -12.65
CA THR A 88 -1.53 -5.80 -14.09
C THR A 88 -2.63 -6.73 -14.60
N ASP A 89 -3.43 -6.25 -15.53
CA ASP A 89 -4.39 -7.07 -16.25
C ASP A 89 -3.65 -8.08 -17.14
N LYS A 90 -3.99 -9.36 -16.99
CA LYS A 90 -3.28 -10.43 -17.70
C LYS A 90 -3.49 -10.40 -19.21
N ALA A 91 -4.65 -9.93 -19.67
CA ALA A 91 -4.99 -9.91 -21.08
C ALA A 91 -4.37 -8.73 -21.84
N THR A 92 -4.32 -7.54 -21.18
CA THR A 92 -3.87 -6.30 -21.82
C THR A 92 -2.48 -5.88 -21.40
N GLY A 93 -1.98 -6.34 -20.26
CA GLY A 93 -0.74 -5.87 -19.64
C GLY A 93 -0.84 -4.49 -18.96
N ASP A 94 -2.04 -3.89 -18.94
CA ASP A 94 -2.24 -2.59 -18.33
C ASP A 94 -2.13 -2.66 -16.81
N THR A 95 -1.49 -1.66 -16.22
CA THR A 95 -1.46 -1.52 -14.77
C THR A 95 -2.85 -1.16 -14.25
N LEU A 96 -3.37 -1.94 -13.31
CA LEU A 96 -4.63 -1.71 -12.61
C LEU A 96 -4.43 -0.97 -11.28
N TYR A 97 -3.42 -1.38 -10.52
CA TYR A 97 -3.13 -0.85 -9.19
C TYR A 97 -1.64 -0.87 -8.89
N ARG A 98 -1.17 0.12 -8.14
CA ARG A 98 0.22 0.15 -7.62
C ARG A 98 0.21 0.70 -6.21
N MET A 99 1.05 0.15 -5.35
CA MET A 99 1.33 0.70 -4.03
C MET A 99 2.81 0.55 -3.70
N SER A 100 3.30 1.42 -2.83
CA SER A 100 4.63 1.32 -2.25
C SER A 100 4.52 1.07 -0.75
N PHE A 101 5.51 0.39 -0.19
CA PHE A 101 5.55 0.00 1.21
C PHE A 101 6.99 -0.06 1.73
N CYS A 102 7.13 -0.14 3.06
CA CYS A 102 8.35 -0.52 3.74
C CYS A 102 8.08 -1.81 4.53
N THR A 103 9.12 -2.61 4.79
CA THR A 103 8.98 -3.87 5.52
C THR A 103 9.92 -3.94 6.72
N LEU A 104 9.45 -4.55 7.80
CA LEU A 104 10.29 -4.91 8.94
C LEU A 104 11.39 -5.92 8.57
N PHE A 105 11.15 -6.75 7.54
CA PHE A 105 12.16 -7.67 7.03
C PHE A 105 13.43 -6.92 6.57
N GLN A 106 13.29 -5.85 5.79
CA GLN A 106 14.43 -5.07 5.32
C GLN A 106 15.11 -4.27 6.43
N GLU A 107 14.37 -3.82 7.44
CA GLU A 107 14.94 -3.21 8.64
C GLU A 107 15.77 -4.24 9.43
N TRP A 108 15.23 -5.45 9.61
CA TRP A 108 15.95 -6.54 10.26
C TRP A 108 17.18 -6.97 9.46
N GLN A 109 17.15 -6.99 8.12
CA GLN A 109 18.31 -7.32 7.27
C GLN A 109 19.53 -6.43 7.57
N ALA A 110 19.34 -5.22 8.06
CA ALA A 110 20.41 -4.30 8.45
C ALA A 110 21.00 -4.59 9.83
N THR A 111 20.49 -5.58 10.56
CA THR A 111 20.96 -5.94 11.91
C THR A 111 22.11 -6.97 11.88
N GLU A 112 22.88 -7.01 12.96
CA GLU A 112 23.91 -8.05 13.12
C GLU A 112 23.32 -9.47 13.17
N GLU A 113 22.10 -9.61 13.68
CA GLU A 113 21.43 -10.92 13.73
C GLU A 113 21.24 -11.52 12.34
N ALA A 114 20.89 -10.72 11.34
CA ALA A 114 20.66 -11.18 9.97
C ALA A 114 21.90 -11.81 9.32
N THR A 115 23.11 -11.47 9.79
CA THR A 115 24.36 -12.09 9.32
C THR A 115 24.56 -13.52 9.81
N ARG A 116 23.80 -13.95 10.83
CA ARG A 116 23.99 -15.24 11.52
C ARG A 116 22.82 -16.20 11.36
N VAL A 117 21.60 -15.67 11.15
CA VAL A 117 20.38 -16.49 11.07
C VAL A 117 19.53 -16.07 9.88
N ARG A 118 18.71 -16.99 9.41
CA ARG A 118 17.63 -16.68 8.45
C ARG A 118 16.32 -16.54 9.21
N ARG A 119 15.52 -15.55 8.84
CA ARG A 119 14.19 -15.35 9.41
C ARG A 119 13.14 -15.20 8.35
N SER A 120 11.89 -15.46 8.73
CA SER A 120 10.69 -15.21 7.93
C SER A 120 9.84 -14.14 8.59
N PHE A 121 9.31 -13.24 7.79
CA PHE A 121 8.40 -12.18 8.20
C PHE A 121 7.13 -12.27 7.38
N GLU A 122 6.00 -12.29 8.06
CA GLU A 122 4.70 -12.19 7.44
C GLU A 122 4.45 -10.74 7.02
N ASN A 123 3.91 -10.55 5.81
CA ASN A 123 3.54 -9.26 5.27
C ASN A 123 2.16 -9.36 4.63
N VAL A 124 1.23 -8.54 5.08
CA VAL A 124 -0.15 -8.53 4.60
C VAL A 124 -0.39 -7.31 3.74
N PHE A 125 -0.92 -7.54 2.54
CA PHE A 125 -1.29 -6.48 1.61
C PHE A 125 -2.76 -6.54 1.27
N LEU A 126 -3.41 -5.39 1.28
CA LEU A 126 -4.78 -5.22 0.84
C LEU A 126 -4.75 -4.48 -0.50
N VAL A 127 -5.34 -5.09 -1.53
CA VAL A 127 -5.47 -4.51 -2.86
C VAL A 127 -6.91 -4.67 -3.35
N PRO A 128 -7.38 -3.85 -4.29
CA PRO A 128 -8.71 -4.07 -4.86
C PRO A 128 -8.76 -5.40 -5.62
N MET A 129 -9.86 -6.13 -5.54
CA MET A 129 -10.05 -7.38 -6.27
C MET A 129 -10.14 -7.11 -7.78
N PRO A 130 -9.33 -7.75 -8.64
CA PRO A 130 -9.49 -7.63 -10.08
C PRO A 130 -10.83 -8.22 -10.55
N ALA A 131 -11.40 -7.69 -11.63
CA ALA A 131 -12.62 -8.22 -12.22
C ALA A 131 -12.36 -9.41 -13.18
N ALA A 132 -11.14 -9.54 -13.67
CA ALA A 132 -10.65 -10.58 -14.58
C ALA A 132 -9.26 -11.05 -14.12
N PRO A 133 -8.73 -12.17 -14.69
CA PRO A 133 -7.39 -12.62 -14.35
C PRO A 133 -6.32 -11.54 -14.46
N ALA A 134 -5.53 -11.41 -13.43
CA ALA A 134 -4.46 -10.41 -13.28
C ALA A 134 -3.14 -11.08 -12.86
N GLU A 135 -2.05 -10.32 -12.95
CA GLU A 135 -0.75 -10.68 -12.37
C GLU A 135 -0.37 -9.67 -11.30
N ILE A 136 0.11 -10.16 -10.17
CA ILE A 136 0.64 -9.31 -9.11
C ILE A 136 2.15 -9.51 -9.06
N THR A 137 2.86 -8.39 -9.15
CA THR A 137 4.30 -8.33 -8.95
C THR A 137 4.61 -7.59 -7.67
N VAL A 138 5.33 -8.23 -6.76
CA VAL A 138 5.92 -7.62 -5.58
C VAL A 138 7.42 -7.56 -5.72
N GLN A 139 8.02 -6.41 -5.39
CA GLN A 139 9.45 -6.15 -5.51
C GLN A 139 9.97 -5.47 -4.25
N LEU A 140 11.17 -5.85 -3.83
CA LEU A 140 11.95 -5.13 -2.83
C LEU A 140 13.16 -4.46 -3.50
N TYR A 141 13.55 -3.31 -3.00
CA TYR A 141 14.68 -2.54 -3.50
C TYR A 141 15.76 -2.40 -2.43
N ASP A 142 17.01 -2.45 -2.83
CA ASP A 142 18.14 -2.07 -1.99
C ASP A 142 18.27 -0.54 -1.88
N PHE A 143 19.29 -0.05 -1.13
CA PHE A 143 19.50 1.41 -0.97
C PHE A 143 20.05 2.10 -2.23
N HIS A 144 20.35 1.34 -3.28
CA HIS A 144 20.73 1.85 -4.60
C HIS A 144 19.58 1.79 -5.60
N GLU A 145 18.35 1.51 -5.11
CA GLU A 145 17.14 1.33 -5.92
C GLU A 145 17.19 0.14 -6.90
N ASN A 146 18.13 -0.80 -6.72
CA ASN A 146 18.12 -2.04 -7.48
C ASN A 146 17.11 -3.02 -6.90
N VAL A 147 16.49 -3.84 -7.74
CA VAL A 147 15.59 -4.90 -7.30
C VAL A 147 16.42 -5.98 -6.59
N SER A 148 16.21 -6.12 -5.27
CA SER A 148 16.85 -7.13 -4.41
C SER A 148 16.06 -8.43 -4.32
N ALA A 149 14.73 -8.36 -4.45
CA ALA A 149 13.85 -9.51 -4.53
C ALA A 149 12.63 -9.23 -5.38
N LYS A 150 12.10 -10.24 -6.06
CA LYS A 150 10.90 -10.09 -6.91
C LYS A 150 10.13 -11.42 -6.97
N LEU A 151 8.81 -11.30 -6.81
CA LEU A 151 7.86 -12.37 -7.12
C LEU A 151 6.79 -11.84 -8.06
N THR A 152 6.44 -12.61 -9.09
CA THR A 152 5.24 -12.38 -9.92
C THR A 152 4.37 -13.63 -9.85
N HIS A 153 3.09 -13.46 -9.55
CA HIS A 153 2.15 -14.58 -9.50
C HIS A 153 0.79 -14.19 -10.09
N PRO A 154 0.05 -15.16 -10.65
CA PRO A 154 -1.29 -14.91 -11.17
C PRO A 154 -2.29 -14.77 -10.02
N VAL A 155 -3.38 -14.03 -10.30
CA VAL A 155 -4.60 -13.98 -9.51
C VAL A 155 -5.78 -14.11 -10.45
N ASP A 156 -6.59 -15.14 -10.24
CA ASP A 156 -7.89 -15.28 -10.90
C ASP A 156 -8.99 -15.06 -9.85
N PRO A 157 -9.87 -14.05 -10.01
CA PRO A 157 -10.93 -13.79 -9.02
C PRO A 157 -11.95 -14.94 -8.89
N GLY A 158 -11.96 -15.88 -9.84
CA GLY A 158 -12.76 -17.10 -9.78
C GLY A 158 -12.05 -18.30 -9.11
N ASP A 159 -10.80 -18.14 -8.67
CA ASP A 159 -10.05 -19.23 -8.05
C ASP A 159 -10.65 -19.60 -6.69
N ILE A 160 -10.96 -20.88 -6.50
CA ILE A 160 -11.48 -21.44 -5.24
C ILE A 160 -10.49 -21.32 -4.07
N LEU A 161 -9.22 -21.13 -4.35
CA LEU A 161 -8.20 -20.92 -3.34
C LEU A 161 -8.23 -19.51 -2.73
N ILE A 162 -8.94 -18.56 -3.37
CA ILE A 162 -9.23 -17.26 -2.76
C ILE A 162 -10.44 -17.43 -1.84
N ARG A 163 -10.18 -17.69 -0.58
CA ARG A 163 -11.21 -17.97 0.42
C ARG A 163 -11.75 -16.67 1.01
N PRO A 164 -13.04 -16.61 1.42
CA PRO A 164 -13.53 -15.51 2.22
C PRO A 164 -12.73 -15.41 3.52
N ALA A 165 -12.29 -14.20 3.89
CA ALA A 165 -11.67 -13.97 5.18
C ALA A 165 -12.67 -14.28 6.30
N GLY A 166 -12.20 -14.93 7.35
CA GLY A 166 -13.00 -15.16 8.56
C GLY A 166 -13.38 -13.85 9.26
N GLY A 167 -14.27 -13.94 10.24
CA GLY A 167 -14.65 -12.77 11.06
C GLY A 167 -13.42 -12.11 11.70
N GLY A 168 -13.38 -10.78 11.64
CA GLY A 168 -12.35 -10.00 12.29
C GLY A 168 -12.50 -9.96 13.83
N PRO A 169 -11.58 -9.31 14.54
CA PRO A 169 -11.68 -9.07 15.96
C PRO A 169 -12.94 -8.26 16.29
N GLN A 170 -13.39 -8.36 17.54
CA GLN A 170 -14.49 -7.51 17.98
C GLN A 170 -14.06 -6.04 17.93
N THR A 171 -14.91 -5.21 17.35
CA THR A 171 -14.68 -3.77 17.23
C THR A 171 -15.79 -2.99 17.91
N ARG A 172 -15.47 -1.81 18.42
CA ARG A 172 -16.44 -0.85 18.95
C ARG A 172 -16.30 0.47 18.19
N MET A 173 -17.40 0.95 17.64
CA MET A 173 -17.44 2.27 17.00
C MET A 173 -17.40 3.35 18.09
N LEU A 174 -16.35 4.19 18.07
CA LEU A 174 -16.20 5.32 18.98
C LEU A 174 -16.77 6.61 18.38
N LEU A 175 -16.52 6.85 17.09
CA LEU A 175 -16.98 8.00 16.36
C LEU A 175 -17.37 7.59 14.93
N HIS A 176 -18.53 8.05 14.46
CA HIS A 176 -18.93 7.91 13.06
C HIS A 176 -19.18 9.29 12.46
N SER A 177 -18.34 9.69 11.50
CA SER A 177 -18.41 11.02 10.87
C SER A 177 -18.81 10.97 9.38
N GLY A 178 -19.13 9.80 8.85
CA GLY A 178 -19.55 9.59 7.46
C GLY A 178 -19.07 8.26 6.89
N ASP A 179 -19.32 8.07 5.58
CA ASP A 179 -18.94 6.86 4.86
C ASP A 179 -17.41 6.78 4.68
N SER A 180 -16.81 5.59 4.83
CA SER A 180 -15.38 5.33 4.62
C SER A 180 -14.91 5.64 3.19
N LYS A 181 -15.83 5.74 2.22
CA LYS A 181 -15.51 6.20 0.85
C LYS A 181 -15.18 7.69 0.77
N GLU A 182 -15.61 8.47 1.75
CA GLU A 182 -15.45 9.93 1.81
C GLU A 182 -14.63 10.42 3.00
N LYS A 183 -14.40 9.57 3.98
CA LYS A 183 -13.71 9.89 5.24
C LYS A 183 -12.54 8.93 5.46
N ILE A 184 -11.68 9.31 6.39
CA ILE A 184 -10.56 8.48 6.84
C ILE A 184 -11.03 7.66 8.03
N ASP A 185 -10.88 6.34 7.94
CA ASP A 185 -11.10 5.45 9.06
C ASP A 185 -9.85 5.40 9.95
N VAL A 186 -10.06 5.50 11.25
CA VAL A 186 -8.98 5.40 12.25
C VAL A 186 -9.30 4.23 13.15
N ALA A 187 -8.39 3.27 13.22
CA ALA A 187 -8.45 2.14 14.16
C ALA A 187 -7.52 2.41 15.33
N ILE A 188 -8.04 2.28 16.56
CA ILE A 188 -7.27 2.35 17.79
C ILE A 188 -7.13 0.92 18.32
N LEU A 189 -5.89 0.44 18.50
CA LEU A 189 -5.60 -0.91 18.98
C LEU A 189 -5.31 -0.87 20.46
N ALA A 190 -5.96 -1.80 21.21
CA ALA A 190 -5.77 -1.96 22.64
C ALA A 190 -4.50 -2.77 22.92
N GLU A 191 -3.33 -2.17 22.76
CA GLU A 191 -2.07 -2.82 23.14
C GLU A 191 -1.81 -2.66 24.65
N GLY A 192 -1.42 -3.74 25.30
CA GLY A 192 -1.11 -3.76 26.74
C GLY A 192 -2.30 -3.90 27.67
N TYR A 193 -3.51 -4.06 27.15
CA TYR A 193 -4.72 -4.33 27.94
C TYR A 193 -5.10 -5.81 27.86
N THR A 194 -5.51 -6.38 28.98
CA THR A 194 -6.13 -7.71 29.03
C THR A 194 -7.62 -7.59 28.68
N GLU A 195 -8.26 -8.74 28.38
CA GLU A 195 -9.70 -8.76 28.08
C GLU A 195 -10.56 -8.13 29.21
N SER A 196 -10.16 -8.33 30.47
CA SER A 196 -10.85 -7.76 31.63
C SER A 196 -10.65 -6.24 31.80
N GLU A 197 -9.68 -5.66 31.10
CA GLU A 197 -9.36 -4.22 31.15
C GLU A 197 -9.90 -3.45 29.94
N MET A 198 -10.61 -4.12 29.03
CA MET A 198 -11.15 -3.47 27.82
C MET A 198 -12.11 -2.32 28.11
N ASP A 199 -12.85 -2.38 29.24
CA ASP A 199 -13.71 -1.27 29.64
C ASP A 199 -12.91 0.00 30.01
N ILE A 200 -11.71 -0.17 30.55
CA ILE A 200 -10.80 0.95 30.85
C ILE A 200 -10.29 1.53 29.53
N PHE A 201 -9.82 0.67 28.62
CA PHE A 201 -9.39 1.10 27.28
C PHE A 201 -10.47 1.92 26.55
N PHE A 202 -11.71 1.40 26.49
CA PHE A 202 -12.80 2.09 25.80
C PHE A 202 -13.27 3.38 26.49
N LYS A 203 -12.95 3.57 27.75
CA LYS A 203 -13.22 4.83 28.46
C LYS A 203 -12.15 5.89 28.14
N ASP A 204 -10.91 5.46 27.92
CA ASP A 204 -9.75 6.33 27.72
C ASP A 204 -9.52 6.67 26.23
N ALA A 205 -10.08 5.86 25.29
CA ALA A 205 -10.01 6.07 23.84
C ALA A 205 -11.07 7.07 23.33
#